data_24226ba2c8e964b060e92bdd0fe596e7
#
_entry.id   24226ba2c8e964b060e92bdd0fe596e7
#
_cell.length_a   1.000
_cell.length_b   1.000
_cell.length_c   1.000
_cell.angle_alpha   90.00
_cell.angle_beta   90.00
_cell.angle_gamma   90.00
#
_symmetry.space_group_name_H-M   'P 1'
#
loop_
_entity.id
_entity.type
_entity.pdbx_description
1 polymer ?
#
loop_
_entity_poly.entity_id
_entity_poly.type
_entity_poly.pdbx_seq_one_letter_code
_entity_poly.pdbx_strand_id
1 'polypeptide(L)'
;MSGKDRTGASATVEGVVEHGRRLGRELGFPTANIAVGEAFEAEDGVYRSRVAIDGRTYDAMSNLGTNPSVGGAERRLETHIFGFAGELYGRTIRVELLERIRGERRFASVEELRRQIERDKAYILGSE
;
A
#
# COMPACT_ATOMS: atom_id res chain seq x y z
N MET A 1 -2.99 9.76 23.17
CA MET A 1 -3.07 9.38 23.02
C MET A 1 -3.16 9.10 22.40
N SER A 2 -3.01 8.79 22.47
CA SER A 2 -3.07 8.34 21.98
C SER A 2 -3.33 7.76 21.39
N GLY A 3 -3.47 7.54 21.15
CA GLY A 3 -3.61 6.87 20.68
C GLY A 3 -3.46 6.54 20.08
N LYS A 4 -3.22 6.61 20.04
CA LYS A 4 -2.99 6.24 19.48
C LYS A 4 -2.53 5.60 19.36
N ASP A 5 -2.27 5.21 19.63
CA ASP A 5 -1.92 4.61 19.57
C ASP A 5 -1.98 3.85 19.39
N ARG A 6 -1.83 3.65 19.65
CA ARG A 6 -2.07 2.86 19.41
C ARG A 6 -2.37 2.27 18.63
N THR A 7 -2.09 1.84 19.21
CA THR A 7 -2.39 1.06 18.31
C THR A 7 -2.50 1.28 17.04
N GLY A 8 -2.28 0.62 16.60
CA GLY A 8 -2.48 0.87 15.29
C GLY A 8 -2.56 2.29 14.96
N ALA A 9 -1.75 3.03 15.53
CA ALA A 9 -1.76 4.43 15.22
C ALA A 9 -1.73 4.59 13.72
N SER A 10 -2.67 5.29 13.16
CA SER A 10 -2.68 5.52 11.74
C SER A 10 -1.53 6.43 11.36
N ALA A 11 -1.00 6.21 10.17
CA ALA A 11 0.03 7.07 9.60
C ALA A 11 -0.45 7.47 8.23
N THR A 12 -0.20 8.70 7.84
CA THR A 12 -0.69 9.22 6.58
C THR A 12 0.47 9.58 5.67
N VAL A 13 0.38 9.16 4.42
CA VAL A 13 1.36 9.48 3.40
C VAL A 13 0.66 10.22 2.28
N GLU A 14 1.20 11.35 1.88
CA GLU A 14 0.70 12.08 0.72
C GLU A 14 1.84 12.18 -0.26
N GLY A 15 1.58 11.89 -1.52
CA GLY A 15 2.62 11.95 -2.51
C GLY A 15 2.10 11.78 -3.92
N VAL A 16 3.02 11.96 -4.85
CA VAL A 16 2.71 11.83 -6.27
C VAL A 16 2.90 10.39 -6.70
N VAL A 17 1.91 9.87 -7.41
CA VAL A 17 1.96 8.49 -7.89
C VAL A 17 2.99 8.36 -8.99
N GLU A 18 3.92 7.43 -8.83
CA GLU A 18 4.99 7.17 -9.77
C GLU A 18 4.86 5.78 -10.37
N HIS A 19 5.59 5.52 -11.43
CA HIS A 19 5.66 4.19 -12.00
C HIS A 19 6.38 3.26 -11.03
N GLY A 20 5.83 2.06 -10.84
CA GLY A 20 6.42 1.07 -9.99
C GLY A 20 6.72 -0.20 -10.77
N ARG A 21 6.77 -1.31 -10.05
CA ARG A 21 7.14 -2.59 -10.63
C ARG A 21 6.12 -3.17 -11.58
N ARG A 22 4.88 -2.84 -11.42
CA ARG A 22 3.80 -3.34 -12.26
C ARG A 22 3.44 -4.82 -12.07
N LEU A 23 4.04 -5.48 -11.09
CA LEU A 23 3.72 -6.89 -10.86
C LEU A 23 2.25 -7.07 -10.52
N GLY A 24 1.72 -6.23 -9.66
CA GLY A 24 0.31 -6.30 -9.30
C GLY A 24 -0.59 -6.10 -10.51
N ARG A 25 -0.16 -5.24 -11.44
CA ARG A 25 -0.91 -5.00 -12.66
C ARG A 25 -1.02 -6.26 -13.51
N GLU A 26 0.08 -7.00 -13.61
CA GLU A 26 0.07 -8.26 -14.36
C GLU A 26 -0.85 -9.27 -13.73
N LEU A 27 -1.03 -9.20 -12.41
CA LEU A 27 -1.91 -10.10 -11.68
C LEU A 27 -3.35 -9.61 -11.63
N GLY A 28 -3.62 -8.46 -12.25
CA GLY A 28 -4.95 -7.89 -12.20
C GLY A 28 -5.20 -7.00 -10.99
N PHE A 29 -4.15 -6.59 -10.30
CA PHE A 29 -4.26 -5.74 -9.12
C PHE A 29 -3.46 -4.45 -9.34
N PRO A 30 -4.06 -3.46 -10.04
CA PRO A 30 -3.34 -2.22 -10.29
C PRO A 30 -2.96 -1.52 -8.99
N THR A 31 -1.74 -0.97 -8.95
CA THR A 31 -1.25 -0.33 -7.74
C THR A 31 -0.77 1.08 -8.02
N ALA A 32 -0.91 1.93 -7.00
CA ALA A 32 -0.32 3.26 -7.00
C ALA A 32 0.97 3.19 -6.21
N ASN A 33 2.03 3.75 -6.76
CA ASN A 33 3.36 3.67 -6.17
C ASN A 33 3.82 5.06 -5.75
N ILE A 34 4.18 5.21 -4.48
CA ILE A 34 4.59 6.49 -3.91
C ILE A 34 5.94 6.33 -3.24
N ALA A 35 6.88 7.25 -3.52
CA ALA A 35 8.14 7.29 -2.80
C ALA A 35 7.89 7.81 -1.39
N VAL A 36 8.52 7.20 -0.40
CA VAL A 36 8.35 7.55 1.00
C VAL A 36 9.72 7.90 1.57
N GLY A 37 9.78 8.95 2.36
CA GLY A 37 11.04 9.35 2.97
C GLY A 37 11.52 8.34 4.01
N GLU A 38 12.83 8.32 4.24
CA GLU A 38 13.40 7.42 5.24
C GLU A 38 12.92 7.73 6.64
N ALA A 39 12.55 8.98 6.88
CA ALA A 39 12.09 9.39 8.20
C ALA A 39 10.66 8.94 8.51
N PHE A 40 9.96 8.39 7.52
CA PHE A 40 8.61 7.91 7.76
C PHE A 40 8.66 6.74 8.74
N GLU A 41 7.92 6.85 9.82
CA GLU A 41 8.14 5.98 10.97
C GLU A 41 7.36 4.67 10.96
N ALA A 42 6.46 4.48 10.03
CA ALA A 42 5.71 3.23 9.99
C ALA A 42 6.63 2.05 9.68
N GLU A 43 6.32 0.91 10.25
CA GLU A 43 7.09 -0.31 10.07
C GLU A 43 6.78 -0.93 8.71
N ASP A 44 7.78 -1.49 8.04
CA ASP A 44 7.54 -2.17 6.77
C ASP A 44 6.53 -3.30 6.96
N GLY A 45 5.75 -3.54 5.93
CA GLY A 45 4.76 -4.59 5.98
C GLY A 45 3.56 -4.27 5.11
N VAL A 46 2.52 -5.09 5.25
CA VAL A 46 1.28 -4.94 4.50
C VAL A 46 0.22 -4.39 5.43
N TYR A 47 -0.48 -3.37 4.96
CA TYR A 47 -1.43 -2.62 5.76
C TYR A 47 -2.81 -2.60 5.14
N ARG A 48 -3.83 -2.64 6.00
CA ARG A 48 -5.15 -2.17 5.60
C ARG A 48 -5.06 -0.65 5.54
N SER A 49 -5.55 -0.06 4.46
CA SER A 49 -5.38 1.37 4.27
C SER A 49 -6.61 1.98 3.62
N ARG A 50 -6.60 3.29 3.52
CA ARG A 50 -7.67 4.05 2.92
C ARG A 50 -7.06 5.16 2.09
N VAL A 51 -7.62 5.38 0.90
CA VAL A 51 -7.07 6.36 -0.03
C VAL A 51 -8.11 7.40 -0.36
N ALA A 52 -7.72 8.66 -0.28
CA ALA A 52 -8.59 9.77 -0.69
C ALA A 52 -8.19 10.24 -2.08
N ILE A 53 -9.14 10.24 -3.00
CA ILE A 53 -8.94 10.66 -4.38
C ILE A 53 -10.13 11.51 -4.79
N ASP A 54 -9.88 12.78 -5.14
CA ASP A 54 -10.92 13.68 -5.62
C ASP A 54 -12.13 13.74 -4.70
N GLY A 55 -11.86 13.78 -3.39
CA GLY A 55 -12.93 13.90 -2.41
C GLY A 55 -13.64 12.61 -2.08
N ARG A 56 -13.21 11.51 -2.67
CA ARG A 56 -13.77 10.19 -2.37
C ARG A 56 -12.76 9.36 -1.62
N THR A 57 -13.25 8.43 -0.82
CA THR A 57 -12.41 7.54 -0.02
C THR A 57 -12.61 6.11 -0.47
N TYR A 58 -11.51 5.39 -0.64
CA TYR A 58 -11.52 4.00 -1.09
C TYR A 58 -10.77 3.13 -0.11
N ASP A 59 -11.28 1.93 0.12
CA ASP A 59 -10.52 0.93 0.87
C ASP A 59 -9.35 0.45 0.02
N ALA A 60 -8.26 0.09 0.69
CA ALA A 60 -7.05 -0.25 -0.04
C ALA A 60 -6.16 -1.16 0.79
N MET A 61 -5.19 -1.75 0.12
CA MET A 61 -4.12 -2.52 0.75
C MET A 61 -2.81 -1.90 0.34
N SER A 62 -1.97 -1.61 1.32
CA SER A 62 -0.69 -0.96 1.05
C SER A 62 0.47 -1.83 1.51
N ASN A 63 1.49 -1.90 0.68
CA ASN A 63 2.72 -2.61 1.01
C ASN A 63 3.83 -1.56 1.14
N LEU A 64 4.34 -1.42 2.36
CA LEU A 64 5.44 -0.49 2.65
C LEU A 64 6.72 -1.31 2.71
N GLY A 65 7.66 -1.00 1.82
CA GLY A 65 8.88 -1.77 1.77
C GLY A 65 10.03 -0.98 1.22
N THR A 66 11.22 -1.58 1.35
CA THR A 66 12.44 -0.99 0.88
C THR A 66 12.95 -1.77 -0.31
N ASN A 67 13.17 -1.09 -1.42
CA ASN A 67 13.66 -1.72 -2.64
C ASN A 67 15.06 -1.21 -2.96
N PRO A 68 15.94 -2.08 -3.48
CA PRO A 68 17.23 -1.60 -3.96
C PRO A 68 17.04 -0.62 -5.11
N SER A 69 17.90 0.38 -5.18
CA SER A 69 17.88 1.35 -6.25
C SER A 69 19.29 1.72 -6.61
N VAL A 70 19.43 2.50 -7.67
CA VAL A 70 20.75 2.85 -8.17
C VAL A 70 21.57 3.57 -7.12
N GLY A 71 20.95 4.41 -6.33
CA GLY A 71 21.65 5.17 -5.31
C GLY A 71 21.64 4.53 -3.93
N GLY A 72 21.20 3.28 -3.82
CA GLY A 72 21.10 2.62 -2.52
C GLY A 72 19.75 1.98 -2.32
N ALA A 73 19.13 2.23 -1.20
CA ALA A 73 17.81 1.67 -0.88
C ALA A 73 16.77 2.78 -0.93
N GLU A 74 15.58 2.44 -1.35
CA GLU A 74 14.49 3.40 -1.46
C GLU A 74 13.23 2.79 -0.85
N ARG A 75 12.59 3.51 0.05
CA ARG A 75 11.33 3.05 0.62
C ARG A 75 10.18 3.51 -0.26
N ARG A 76 9.27 2.60 -0.51
CA ARG A 76 8.13 2.89 -1.35
C ARG A 76 6.87 2.31 -0.74
N LEU A 77 5.75 2.96 -1.04
CA LEU A 77 4.44 2.48 -0.63
C LEU A 77 3.69 2.12 -1.90
N GLU A 78 3.39 0.83 -2.05
CA GLU A 78 2.59 0.36 -3.18
C GLU A 78 1.19 0.10 -2.67
N THR A 79 0.21 0.81 -3.20
CA THR A 79 -1.16 0.74 -2.70
C THR A 79 -2.09 0.21 -3.78
N HIS A 80 -2.77 -0.87 -3.44
CA HIS A 80 -3.77 -1.48 -4.29
C HIS A 80 -5.12 -0.93 -3.84
N ILE A 81 -5.79 -0.18 -4.72
CA ILE A 81 -7.01 0.54 -4.37
C ILE A 81 -8.22 -0.25 -4.87
N PHE A 82 -9.10 -0.62 -3.94
CA PHE A 82 -10.26 -1.43 -4.28
C PHE A 82 -11.38 -0.55 -4.79
N GLY A 83 -11.99 -0.98 -5.90
CA GLY A 83 -13.15 -0.27 -6.43
C GLY A 83 -12.83 0.99 -7.20
N PHE A 84 -11.58 1.26 -7.45
CA PHE A 84 -11.18 2.42 -8.24
C PHE A 84 -10.76 1.98 -9.64
N ALA A 85 -11.22 2.69 -10.64
CA ALA A 85 -10.77 2.47 -12.01
C ALA A 85 -10.29 3.80 -12.56
N GLY A 86 -9.17 3.76 -13.28
CA GLY A 86 -8.64 4.98 -13.86
C GLY A 86 -7.13 5.06 -13.69
N GLU A 87 -6.56 6.13 -14.17
CA GLU A 87 -5.13 6.34 -14.15
C GLU A 87 -4.78 7.36 -13.08
N LEU A 88 -3.82 7.01 -12.22
CA LEU A 88 -3.40 7.88 -11.14
C LEU A 88 -1.98 8.41 -11.30
N TYR A 89 -1.26 7.92 -12.30
CA TYR A 89 0.12 8.33 -12.50
C TYR A 89 0.23 9.85 -12.58
N GLY A 90 1.14 10.41 -11.81
CA GLY A 90 1.37 11.85 -11.79
C GLY A 90 0.44 12.63 -10.89
N ARG A 91 -0.57 11.98 -10.32
CA ARG A 91 -1.51 12.65 -9.44
C ARG A 91 -1.07 12.50 -7.99
N THR A 92 -1.45 13.47 -7.17
CA THR A 92 -1.18 13.42 -5.74
C THR A 92 -2.34 12.71 -5.05
N ILE A 93 -2.03 11.69 -4.26
CA ILE A 93 -3.06 11.01 -3.47
C ILE A 93 -2.62 10.98 -2.02
N ARG A 94 -3.58 10.73 -1.15
CA ARG A 94 -3.33 10.63 0.29
C ARG A 94 -3.73 9.24 0.75
N VAL A 95 -2.78 8.55 1.37
CA VAL A 95 -3.00 7.19 1.84
C VAL A 95 -2.87 7.17 3.36
N GLU A 96 -3.90 6.65 4.01
CA GLU A 96 -3.88 6.48 5.45
C GLU A 96 -3.68 5.01 5.78
N LEU A 97 -2.62 4.69 6.51
CA LEU A 97 -2.34 3.33 6.93
C LEU A 97 -3.08 3.08 8.23
N LEU A 98 -4.01 2.14 8.22
CA LEU A 98 -4.91 1.94 9.35
C LEU A 98 -4.48 0.80 10.26
N GLU A 99 -4.06 -0.32 9.68
CA GLU A 99 -3.74 -1.50 10.47
C GLU A 99 -2.66 -2.30 9.76
N ARG A 100 -1.58 -2.65 10.47
CA ARG A 100 -0.57 -3.53 9.90
C ARG A 100 -1.10 -4.96 9.97
N ILE A 101 -1.27 -5.56 8.81
CA ILE A 101 -1.84 -6.90 8.72
C ILE A 101 -0.78 -7.97 8.92
N ARG A 102 0.38 -7.79 8.28
CA ARG A 102 1.45 -8.78 8.34
C ARG A 102 2.74 -8.16 7.83
N GLY A 103 3.83 -8.87 8.05
CA GLY A 103 5.10 -8.47 7.48
C GLY A 103 5.19 -8.85 6.02
N GLU A 104 6.28 -8.46 5.40
CA GLU A 104 6.53 -8.83 4.02
C GLU A 104 6.88 -10.31 3.93
N ARG A 105 6.53 -10.92 2.80
CA ARG A 105 6.81 -12.33 2.56
C ARG A 105 7.35 -12.51 1.17
N ARG A 106 8.15 -13.55 1.02
CA ARG A 106 8.56 -14.01 -0.30
C ARG A 106 7.64 -15.13 -0.73
N PHE A 107 7.41 -15.24 -2.01
CA PHE A 107 6.51 -16.24 -2.55
C PHE A 107 7.26 -17.09 -3.55
N ALA A 108 6.99 -18.40 -3.50
CA ALA A 108 7.65 -19.32 -4.40
C ALA A 108 7.14 -19.22 -5.83
N SER A 109 5.95 -18.65 -6.01
CA SER A 109 5.37 -18.55 -7.35
C SER A 109 4.42 -17.36 -7.40
N VAL A 110 4.12 -16.95 -8.62
CA VAL A 110 3.13 -15.89 -8.86
C VAL A 110 1.76 -16.31 -8.33
N GLU A 111 1.47 -17.61 -8.44
CA GLU A 111 0.19 -18.11 -7.97
C GLU A 111 0.04 -17.99 -6.46
N GLU A 112 1.13 -18.27 -5.72
CA GLU A 112 1.11 -18.07 -4.27
C GLU A 112 0.88 -16.61 -3.90
N LEU A 113 1.55 -15.72 -4.62
CA LEU A 113 1.38 -14.29 -4.39
C LEU A 113 -0.06 -13.89 -4.63
N ARG A 114 -0.66 -14.35 -5.72
CA ARG A 114 -2.04 -14.03 -6.04
C ARG A 114 -2.98 -14.50 -4.93
N ARG A 115 -2.77 -15.71 -4.44
CA ARG A 115 -3.63 -16.24 -3.36
C ARG A 115 -3.51 -15.43 -2.10
N GLN A 116 -2.30 -14.99 -1.77
CA GLN A 116 -2.11 -14.19 -0.57
C GLN A 116 -2.80 -12.84 -0.72
N ILE A 117 -2.69 -12.22 -1.89
CA ILE A 117 -3.34 -10.94 -2.13
C ILE A 117 -4.86 -11.08 -2.02
N GLU A 118 -5.41 -12.18 -2.54
CA GLU A 118 -6.85 -12.40 -2.43
C GLU A 118 -7.27 -12.56 -0.97
N ARG A 119 -6.47 -13.25 -0.16
CA ARG A 119 -6.78 -13.41 1.26
C ARG A 119 -6.70 -12.07 1.98
N ASP A 120 -5.69 -11.26 1.67
CA ASP A 120 -5.55 -9.94 2.28
C ASP A 120 -6.75 -9.06 1.92
N LYS A 121 -7.15 -9.10 0.66
CA LYS A 121 -8.29 -8.31 0.20
C LYS A 121 -9.57 -8.74 0.93
N ALA A 122 -9.77 -10.04 1.06
CA ALA A 122 -10.95 -10.54 1.76
C ALA A 122 -10.96 -10.09 3.21
N TYR A 123 -9.80 -10.13 3.86
CA TYR A 123 -9.70 -9.65 5.24
C TYR A 123 -10.06 -8.18 5.34
N ILE A 124 -9.49 -7.37 4.47
CA ILE A 124 -9.68 -5.92 4.51
C ILE A 124 -11.14 -5.56 4.27
N LEU A 125 -11.73 -6.14 3.24
CA LEU A 125 -13.11 -5.81 2.91
C LEU A 125 -14.08 -6.39 3.92
N GLY A 126 -13.73 -7.50 4.55
CA GLY A 126 -14.56 -8.10 5.57
C GLY A 126 -14.47 -7.40 6.92
N SER A 127 -13.48 -6.51 7.10
CA SER A 127 -13.31 -5.78 8.35
C SER A 127 -14.25 -4.60 8.48
N GLU A 128 -14.99 -4.30 7.45
CA GLU A 128 -15.85 -3.11 7.41
C GLU A 128 -17.10 -3.24 8.29
#